data_c63b9e93fdd78cac2865d359ceb1a32f
#
_entry.id   c63b9e93fdd78cac2865d359ceb1a32f
#
_cell.length_a   1.000
_cell.length_b   1.000
_cell.length_c   1.000
_cell.angle_alpha   90.00
_cell.angle_beta   90.00
_cell.angle_gamma   90.00
#
_symmetry.space_group_name_H-M   'P 1'
#
loop_
_entity.id
_entity.type
_entity.pdbx_description
1 polymer ?
#
loop_
_entity_poly.entity_id
_entity_poly.type
_entity_poly.pdbx_seq_one_letter_code
_entity_poly.pdbx_strand_id
1 'polypeptide(L)'
;SRRQRQMCIRDRFVTDDGAETDLDLGHYERFIDESLNKNSNVTTGKVYWSVLQKERRGDFGGGTVQVIPHITNEIKSRFYRDYSDDKTKIAIIEVGGTVGDIESQPFLEAIRQFQHEMGRENAILIQVTLIPYLKASGEMKTKPTQMSVKQLQSMGIWPDILVCRSDYPIDEKMKEKIGLFCNVKKEHVLQNLDAPSLYEVPIMMEEEHLAQAVCECLNLPCPEPNLEDWKKMLEDLHHPTS
;
A
#
# COMPACT_ATOMS: atom_id res chain seq x y z
N SER A 1 23.89 27.36 5.10
CA SER A 1 22.91 28.43 5.35
C SER A 1 21.68 27.89 6.07
N ARG A 2 20.95 28.71 6.83
CA ARG A 2 19.74 28.30 7.57
C ARG A 2 18.66 27.66 6.67
N ARG A 3 18.56 28.03 5.41
CA ARG A 3 17.59 27.45 4.46
C ARG A 3 17.92 25.99 4.09
N GLN A 4 19.18 25.63 3.98
CA GLN A 4 19.57 24.24 3.73
C GLN A 4 19.31 23.34 4.93
N ARG A 5 19.46 23.86 6.16
CA ARG A 5 19.12 23.09 7.38
C ARG A 5 17.62 22.84 7.52
N GLN A 6 16.76 23.76 7.08
CA GLN A 6 15.29 23.55 7.11
C GLN A 6 14.80 22.53 6.05
N MET A 7 15.51 22.37 4.94
CA MET A 7 15.20 21.32 3.97
C MET A 7 15.70 19.93 4.40
N CYS A 8 16.61 19.84 5.37
CA CYS A 8 17.10 18.57 5.92
C CYS A 8 16.32 18.08 7.15
N ILE A 9 15.34 18.84 7.64
CA ILE A 9 14.47 18.44 8.74
C ILE A 9 13.13 17.92 8.14
N ARG A 10 13.21 16.96 7.24
CA ARG A 10 12.12 15.97 7.11
C ARG A 10 12.43 14.91 8.14
N ASP A 11 11.45 14.64 8.99
CA ASP A 11 11.52 13.49 9.87
C ASP A 11 11.83 12.28 8.99
N ARG A 12 12.92 11.59 9.29
CA ARG A 12 13.35 10.39 8.60
C ARG A 12 13.48 9.27 9.60
N PHE A 13 13.11 8.10 9.17
CA PHE A 13 13.37 6.88 9.90
C PHE A 13 14.70 6.29 9.42
N VAL A 14 15.51 5.80 10.35
CA VAL A 14 16.78 5.12 10.05
C VAL A 14 16.66 3.68 10.50
N THR A 15 16.80 2.76 9.57
CA THR A 15 16.80 1.32 9.85
C THR A 15 18.05 0.89 10.62
N ASP A 16 18.03 -0.25 11.27
CA ASP A 16 19.15 -0.79 12.04
C ASP A 16 20.44 -0.97 11.18
N ASP A 17 20.26 -1.22 9.88
CA ASP A 17 21.38 -1.32 8.92
C ASP A 17 21.81 0.05 8.34
N GLY A 18 21.33 1.17 8.92
CA GLY A 18 21.76 2.52 8.62
C GLY A 18 21.18 3.15 7.37
N ALA A 19 20.09 2.60 6.80
CA ALA A 19 19.42 3.23 5.68
C ALA A 19 18.47 4.34 6.13
N GLU A 20 18.63 5.53 5.54
CA GLU A 20 17.66 6.62 5.69
C GLU A 20 16.42 6.34 4.80
N THR A 21 15.23 6.37 5.40
CA THR A 21 13.97 6.07 4.75
C THR A 21 12.90 7.10 5.12
N ASP A 22 11.72 6.98 4.54
CA ASP A 22 10.56 7.75 4.96
C ASP A 22 10.10 7.32 6.36
N LEU A 23 9.42 8.23 7.08
CA LEU A 23 8.96 8.01 8.45
C LEU A 23 8.00 6.82 8.58
N ASP A 24 7.28 6.52 7.51
CA ASP A 24 6.28 5.45 7.46
C ASP A 24 6.86 4.07 7.82
N LEU A 25 8.14 3.80 7.50
CA LEU A 25 8.79 2.55 7.88
C LEU A 25 8.84 2.33 9.39
N GLY A 26 9.03 3.40 10.17
CA GLY A 26 8.99 3.33 11.63
C GLY A 26 7.60 2.98 12.16
N HIS A 27 6.53 3.38 11.45
CA HIS A 27 5.19 2.93 11.78
C HIS A 27 5.01 1.45 11.42
N TYR A 28 5.48 1.01 10.25
CA TYR A 28 5.36 -0.39 9.84
C TYR A 28 6.05 -1.32 10.83
N GLU A 29 7.28 -1.02 11.26
CA GLU A 29 7.99 -1.81 12.27
C GLU A 29 7.18 -1.96 13.57
N ARG A 30 6.52 -0.89 14.03
CA ARG A 30 5.70 -0.93 15.24
C ARG A 30 4.47 -1.84 15.11
N PHE A 31 3.86 -1.86 13.91
CA PHE A 31 2.63 -2.64 13.70
C PHE A 31 2.90 -4.12 13.44
N ILE A 32 4.06 -4.46 12.83
CA ILE A 32 4.41 -5.85 12.51
C ILE A 32 5.39 -6.47 13.50
N ASP A 33 5.95 -5.68 14.43
CA ASP A 33 6.99 -6.09 15.39
C ASP A 33 8.20 -6.76 14.73
N GLU A 34 8.62 -6.24 13.57
CA GLU A 34 9.73 -6.73 12.77
C GLU A 34 10.61 -5.56 12.35
N SER A 35 11.93 -5.72 12.49
CA SER A 35 12.90 -4.73 12.00
C SER A 35 13.00 -4.75 10.49
N LEU A 36 12.73 -3.62 9.86
CA LEU A 36 12.90 -3.41 8.43
C LEU A 36 14.35 -3.07 8.11
N ASN A 37 14.72 -3.16 6.83
CA ASN A 37 16.08 -2.96 6.38
C ASN A 37 16.13 -2.13 5.09
N LYS A 38 17.32 -1.85 4.58
CA LYS A 38 17.54 -1.06 3.36
C LYS A 38 16.82 -1.57 2.11
N ASN A 39 16.40 -2.82 2.07
CA ASN A 39 15.65 -3.38 0.95
C ASN A 39 14.15 -3.06 1.06
N SER A 40 13.66 -2.79 2.27
CA SER A 40 12.24 -2.49 2.53
C SER A 40 11.81 -1.11 2.03
N ASN A 41 12.72 -0.30 1.49
CA ASN A 41 12.41 0.99 0.87
C ASN A 41 12.99 1.07 -0.54
N VAL A 42 12.11 1.15 -1.54
CA VAL A 42 12.48 1.24 -2.95
C VAL A 42 12.05 2.59 -3.51
N THR A 43 13.02 3.44 -3.84
CA THR A 43 12.75 4.74 -4.45
C THR A 43 13.01 4.71 -5.95
N THR A 44 12.35 5.59 -6.71
CA THR A 44 12.59 5.80 -8.14
C THR A 44 14.06 6.04 -8.43
N GLY A 45 14.74 6.86 -7.61
CA GLY A 45 16.17 7.14 -7.77
C GLY A 45 17.04 5.89 -7.65
N LYS A 46 16.77 5.02 -6.66
CA LYS A 46 17.49 3.74 -6.49
C LYS A 46 17.30 2.81 -7.69
N VAL A 47 16.09 2.75 -8.24
CA VAL A 47 15.76 1.91 -9.41
C VAL A 47 16.51 2.41 -10.65
N TYR A 48 16.35 3.68 -11.00
CA TYR A 48 17.01 4.25 -12.19
C TYR A 48 18.53 4.20 -12.07
N TRP A 49 19.07 4.50 -10.91
CA TRP A 49 20.53 4.40 -10.68
C TRP A 49 21.06 2.98 -10.91
N SER A 50 20.35 1.97 -10.43
CA SER A 50 20.72 0.57 -10.64
C SER A 50 20.74 0.22 -12.13
N VAL A 51 19.71 0.62 -12.88
CA VAL A 51 19.63 0.35 -14.32
C VAL A 51 20.72 1.09 -15.11
N LEU A 52 20.99 2.36 -14.78
CA LEU A 52 22.07 3.13 -15.41
C LEU A 52 23.45 2.52 -15.14
N GLN A 53 23.70 2.01 -13.94
CA GLN A 53 24.93 1.30 -13.64
C GLN A 53 25.08 0.00 -14.44
N LYS A 54 24.00 -0.77 -14.58
CA LYS A 54 23.97 -1.99 -15.40
C LYS A 54 24.25 -1.68 -16.87
N GLU A 55 23.62 -0.63 -17.41
CA GLU A 55 23.85 -0.17 -18.77
C GLU A 55 25.34 0.19 -19.02
N ARG A 56 25.94 0.99 -18.12
CA ARG A 56 27.35 1.38 -18.22
C ARG A 56 28.32 0.20 -18.12
N ARG A 57 27.96 -0.87 -17.40
CA ARG A 57 28.76 -2.09 -17.35
C ARG A 57 28.59 -2.99 -18.58
N GLY A 58 27.61 -2.68 -19.44
CA GLY A 58 27.31 -3.50 -20.61
C GLY A 58 26.42 -4.71 -20.33
N ASP A 59 25.75 -4.75 -19.17
CA ASP A 59 24.91 -5.88 -18.75
C ASP A 59 23.73 -6.13 -19.71
N PHE A 60 23.37 -5.14 -20.54
CA PHE A 60 22.31 -5.23 -21.55
C PHE A 60 22.82 -5.52 -22.98
N GLY A 61 24.10 -5.88 -23.14
CA GLY A 61 24.66 -6.32 -24.42
C GLY A 61 24.60 -5.27 -25.56
N GLY A 62 24.59 -3.97 -25.22
CA GLY A 62 24.46 -2.88 -26.19
C GLY A 62 23.04 -2.61 -26.68
N GLY A 63 22.04 -3.29 -26.13
CA GLY A 63 20.63 -3.02 -26.41
C GLY A 63 20.16 -1.67 -25.85
N THR A 64 19.14 -1.08 -26.48
CA THR A 64 18.53 0.17 -25.99
C THR A 64 17.79 -0.09 -24.67
N VAL A 65 18.19 0.63 -23.62
CA VAL A 65 17.52 0.57 -22.32
C VAL A 65 16.21 1.36 -22.35
N GLN A 66 15.13 0.74 -21.90
CA GLN A 66 13.76 1.29 -21.93
C GLN A 66 13.09 1.13 -20.56
N VAL A 67 11.99 1.82 -20.32
CA VAL A 67 11.19 1.63 -19.11
C VAL A 67 10.69 0.17 -19.04
N ILE A 68 10.12 -0.31 -20.13
CA ILE A 68 9.75 -1.72 -20.29
C ILE A 68 10.76 -2.35 -21.28
N PRO A 69 11.45 -3.42 -20.91
CA PRO A 69 11.34 -4.19 -19.66
C PRO A 69 12.35 -3.80 -18.57
N HIS A 70 13.31 -2.91 -18.80
CA HIS A 70 14.51 -2.78 -17.95
C HIS A 70 14.19 -2.16 -16.58
N ILE A 71 13.44 -1.05 -16.53
CA ILE A 71 13.02 -0.42 -15.27
C ILE A 71 11.99 -1.30 -14.57
N THR A 72 11.00 -1.81 -15.29
CA THR A 72 9.97 -2.67 -14.68
C THR A 72 10.55 -3.96 -14.12
N ASN A 73 11.53 -4.58 -14.80
CA ASN A 73 12.23 -5.77 -14.28
C ASN A 73 13.07 -5.44 -13.04
N GLU A 74 13.71 -4.26 -12.98
CA GLU A 74 14.43 -3.83 -11.79
C GLU A 74 13.47 -3.63 -10.61
N ILE A 75 12.29 -3.04 -10.83
CA ILE A 75 11.25 -2.89 -9.80
C ILE A 75 10.78 -4.27 -9.33
N LYS A 76 10.39 -5.16 -10.25
CA LYS A 76 9.96 -6.52 -9.92
C LYS A 76 11.03 -7.29 -9.15
N SER A 77 12.32 -7.13 -9.51
CA SER A 77 13.41 -7.77 -8.78
C SER A 77 13.49 -7.37 -7.31
N ARG A 78 12.98 -6.17 -6.96
CA ARG A 78 12.88 -5.72 -5.57
C ARG A 78 11.73 -6.43 -4.84
N PHE A 79 10.59 -6.62 -5.51
CA PHE A 79 9.48 -7.39 -4.94
C PHE A 79 9.88 -8.83 -4.62
N TYR A 80 10.65 -9.48 -5.50
CA TYR A 80 11.11 -10.84 -5.29
C TYR A 80 12.18 -10.99 -4.20
N ARG A 81 12.90 -9.93 -3.83
CA ARG A 81 13.95 -10.03 -2.80
C ARG A 81 13.40 -10.33 -1.42
N ASP A 82 12.27 -9.77 -1.10
CA ASP A 82 11.62 -10.00 0.19
C ASP A 82 10.95 -11.40 0.26
N TYR A 83 10.83 -12.05 -0.90
CA TYR A 83 10.25 -13.40 -1.04
C TYR A 83 11.30 -14.53 -1.07
N SER A 84 12.57 -14.19 -1.05
CA SER A 84 13.66 -15.18 -1.17
C SER A 84 13.98 -15.91 0.15
N ASP A 85 13.32 -15.55 1.24
CA ASP A 85 13.44 -16.20 2.55
C ASP A 85 12.28 -17.19 2.72
N ASP A 86 12.61 -18.50 2.90
CA ASP A 86 11.62 -19.57 3.15
C ASP A 86 10.72 -19.32 4.38
N LYS A 87 11.01 -18.28 5.17
CA LYS A 87 10.22 -17.87 6.35
C LYS A 87 9.11 -16.90 6.01
N THR A 88 9.25 -16.09 4.97
CA THR A 88 8.26 -15.09 4.58
C THR A 88 7.09 -15.76 3.87
N LYS A 89 5.92 -15.76 4.49
CA LYS A 89 4.70 -16.34 3.92
C LYS A 89 3.85 -15.29 3.19
N ILE A 90 3.86 -14.05 3.64
CA ILE A 90 3.09 -12.94 3.08
C ILE A 90 4.01 -11.72 2.98
N ALA A 91 4.07 -11.11 1.81
CA ALA A 91 4.74 -9.84 1.59
C ALA A 91 3.70 -8.75 1.33
N ILE A 92 3.81 -7.63 2.03
CA ILE A 92 2.98 -6.44 1.82
C ILE A 92 3.85 -5.41 1.12
N ILE A 93 3.44 -5.02 -0.09
CA ILE A 93 4.14 -4.02 -0.90
C ILE A 93 3.25 -2.79 -0.99
N GLU A 94 3.69 -1.70 -0.39
CA GLU A 94 3.03 -0.40 -0.49
C GLU A 94 3.60 0.38 -1.67
N VAL A 95 2.71 0.99 -2.46
CA VAL A 95 3.08 1.87 -3.57
C VAL A 95 2.44 3.23 -3.36
N GLY A 96 3.26 4.19 -3.00
CA GLY A 96 2.84 5.56 -2.73
C GLY A 96 2.45 6.33 -3.99
N GLY A 97 1.75 7.44 -3.77
CA GLY A 97 1.30 8.36 -4.79
C GLY A 97 -0.13 8.12 -5.28
N THR A 98 -0.64 9.09 -6.00
CA THR A 98 -1.99 9.02 -6.57
C THR A 98 -1.97 8.21 -7.86
N VAL A 99 -2.98 7.36 -8.05
CA VAL A 99 -3.15 6.63 -9.32
C VAL A 99 -3.28 7.63 -10.47
N GLY A 100 -2.39 7.52 -11.45
CA GLY A 100 -2.32 8.41 -12.61
C GLY A 100 -1.20 9.44 -12.56
N ASP A 101 -0.52 9.58 -11.43
CA ASP A 101 0.68 10.41 -11.37
C ASP A 101 1.80 9.78 -12.20
N ILE A 102 2.54 10.62 -12.89
CA ILE A 102 3.58 10.16 -13.83
C ILE A 102 4.69 9.41 -13.11
N GLU A 103 4.98 9.77 -11.88
CA GLU A 103 6.01 9.15 -11.03
C GLU A 103 5.70 7.70 -10.68
N SER A 104 4.41 7.36 -10.53
CA SER A 104 3.98 6.01 -10.16
C SER A 104 3.81 5.06 -11.35
N GLN A 105 3.75 5.57 -12.59
CA GLN A 105 3.46 4.76 -13.76
C GLN A 105 4.41 3.56 -13.97
N PRO A 106 5.75 3.67 -13.82
CA PRO A 106 6.63 2.50 -13.94
C PRO A 106 6.39 1.44 -12.87
N PHE A 107 6.01 1.85 -11.66
CA PHE A 107 5.68 0.94 -10.57
C PHE A 107 4.35 0.23 -10.82
N LEU A 108 3.34 0.95 -11.28
CA LEU A 108 2.04 0.36 -11.63
C LEU A 108 2.19 -0.64 -12.79
N GLU A 109 2.98 -0.31 -13.82
CA GLU A 109 3.26 -1.26 -14.90
C GLU A 109 4.02 -2.50 -14.38
N ALA A 110 4.98 -2.33 -13.47
CA ALA A 110 5.67 -3.44 -12.84
C ALA A 110 4.72 -4.33 -12.03
N ILE A 111 3.77 -3.73 -11.30
CA ILE A 111 2.72 -4.46 -10.55
C ILE A 111 1.83 -5.26 -11.50
N ARG A 112 1.38 -4.65 -12.61
CA ARG A 112 0.58 -5.35 -13.61
C ARG A 112 1.29 -6.59 -14.14
N GLN A 113 2.58 -6.46 -14.47
CA GLN A 113 3.41 -7.59 -14.92
C GLN A 113 3.59 -8.62 -13.80
N PHE A 114 3.87 -8.18 -12.59
CA PHE A 114 4.06 -9.05 -11.43
C PHE A 114 2.80 -9.86 -11.11
N GLN A 115 1.62 -9.23 -11.09
CA GLN A 115 0.36 -9.96 -10.90
C GLN A 115 0.12 -11.01 -11.99
N HIS A 116 0.49 -10.68 -13.24
CA HIS A 116 0.38 -11.64 -14.33
C HIS A 116 1.34 -12.82 -14.18
N GLU A 117 2.55 -12.59 -13.70
CA GLU A 117 3.58 -13.62 -13.47
C GLU A 117 3.24 -14.53 -12.28
N MET A 118 2.71 -13.95 -11.21
CA MET A 118 2.40 -14.67 -9.97
C MET A 118 1.04 -15.38 -9.98
N GLY A 119 0.11 -14.92 -10.81
CA GLY A 119 -1.30 -15.30 -10.73
C GLY A 119 -2.06 -14.54 -9.65
N ARG A 120 -3.35 -14.33 -9.88
CA ARG A 120 -4.19 -13.55 -8.95
C ARG A 120 -4.40 -14.22 -7.60
N GLU A 121 -4.27 -15.53 -7.55
CA GLU A 121 -4.33 -16.32 -6.32
C GLU A 121 -3.12 -16.11 -5.39
N ASN A 122 -2.02 -15.58 -5.92
CA ASN A 122 -0.78 -15.33 -5.18
C ASN A 122 -0.46 -13.84 -5.02
N ALA A 123 -1.12 -12.95 -5.77
CA ALA A 123 -0.86 -11.51 -5.72
C ALA A 123 -2.15 -10.72 -5.90
N ILE A 124 -2.71 -10.25 -4.81
CA ILE A 124 -3.91 -9.41 -4.79
C ILE A 124 -3.56 -7.92 -4.75
N LEU A 125 -4.49 -7.08 -5.15
CA LEU A 125 -4.36 -5.64 -5.10
C LEU A 125 -5.42 -5.02 -4.19
N ILE A 126 -4.95 -4.27 -3.21
CA ILE A 126 -5.78 -3.44 -2.34
C ILE A 126 -5.60 -1.99 -2.77
N GLN A 127 -6.67 -1.32 -3.16
CA GLN A 127 -6.62 0.10 -3.49
C GLN A 127 -7.23 0.94 -2.38
N VAL A 128 -6.44 1.86 -1.84
CA VAL A 128 -6.93 2.88 -0.90
C VAL A 128 -7.49 4.05 -1.69
N THR A 129 -8.71 4.46 -1.38
CA THR A 129 -9.41 5.56 -2.06
C THR A 129 -9.99 6.55 -1.07
N LEU A 130 -10.45 7.70 -1.56
CA LEU A 130 -11.08 8.74 -0.74
C LEU A 130 -12.54 8.93 -1.16
N ILE A 131 -13.43 8.98 -0.17
CA ILE A 131 -14.83 9.39 -0.33
C ILE A 131 -15.02 10.73 0.39
N PRO A 132 -14.88 11.85 -0.32
CA PRO A 132 -14.99 13.16 0.32
C PRO A 132 -16.42 13.48 0.72
N TYR A 133 -16.55 14.15 1.85
CA TYR A 133 -17.80 14.77 2.30
C TYR A 133 -17.87 16.23 1.88
N LEU A 134 -18.92 16.57 1.16
CA LEU A 134 -19.16 17.95 0.73
C LEU A 134 -20.04 18.68 1.76
N LYS A 135 -19.44 19.50 2.60
CA LYS A 135 -20.14 20.25 3.66
C LYS A 135 -21.30 21.10 3.13
N ALA A 136 -21.15 21.68 1.93
CA ALA A 136 -22.18 22.53 1.33
C ALA A 136 -23.47 21.78 0.94
N SER A 137 -23.35 20.52 0.49
CA SER A 137 -24.50 19.70 0.11
C SER A 137 -24.89 18.66 1.17
N GLY A 138 -24.09 18.49 2.21
CA GLY A 138 -24.34 17.52 3.27
C GLY A 138 -24.25 16.07 2.82
N GLU A 139 -23.41 15.76 1.80
CA GLU A 139 -23.36 14.41 1.23
C GLU A 139 -21.94 13.95 0.92
N MET A 140 -21.73 12.63 1.00
CA MET A 140 -20.51 11.96 0.54
C MET A 140 -20.56 11.71 -0.96
N LYS A 141 -19.42 11.81 -1.62
CA LYS A 141 -19.29 11.62 -3.08
C LYS A 141 -18.44 10.40 -3.42
N THR A 142 -19.07 9.39 -4.03
CA THR A 142 -18.39 8.17 -4.49
C THR A 142 -17.66 8.34 -5.83
N LYS A 143 -17.90 9.44 -6.53
CA LYS A 143 -17.32 9.68 -7.87
C LYS A 143 -15.79 9.70 -7.89
N PRO A 144 -15.09 10.35 -6.94
CA PRO A 144 -13.63 10.32 -6.90
C PRO A 144 -13.06 8.90 -6.79
N THR A 145 -13.61 8.08 -5.91
CA THR A 145 -13.27 6.64 -5.80
C THR A 145 -13.48 5.91 -7.13
N GLN A 146 -14.65 6.06 -7.75
CA GLN A 146 -14.95 5.42 -9.03
C GLN A 146 -13.97 5.83 -10.14
N MET A 147 -13.59 7.12 -10.18
CA MET A 147 -12.64 7.63 -11.18
C MET A 147 -11.23 7.10 -10.94
N SER A 148 -10.76 7.08 -9.68
CA SER A 148 -9.46 6.50 -9.32
C SER A 148 -9.35 5.03 -9.71
N VAL A 149 -10.38 4.23 -9.39
CA VAL A 149 -10.43 2.81 -9.76
C VAL A 149 -10.47 2.63 -11.28
N LYS A 150 -11.27 3.41 -12.01
CA LYS A 150 -11.30 3.35 -13.47
C LYS A 150 -9.97 3.67 -14.11
N GLN A 151 -9.24 4.63 -13.55
CA GLN A 151 -7.91 4.97 -14.04
C GLN A 151 -6.93 3.80 -13.85
N LEU A 152 -6.96 3.13 -12.69
CA LEU A 152 -6.17 1.94 -12.45
C LEU A 152 -6.55 0.79 -13.42
N GLN A 153 -7.85 0.58 -13.62
CA GLN A 153 -8.37 -0.42 -14.56
C GLN A 153 -7.94 -0.14 -16.01
N SER A 154 -7.86 1.13 -16.42
CA SER A 154 -7.38 1.51 -17.76
C SER A 154 -5.91 1.13 -18.00
N MET A 155 -5.15 0.93 -16.93
CA MET A 155 -3.78 0.43 -16.98
C MET A 155 -3.70 -1.12 -16.94
N GLY A 156 -4.85 -1.81 -16.94
CA GLY A 156 -4.93 -3.27 -16.87
C GLY A 156 -4.77 -3.85 -15.47
N ILE A 157 -4.97 -3.04 -14.43
CA ILE A 157 -4.87 -3.43 -13.03
C ILE A 157 -6.26 -3.38 -12.40
N TRP A 158 -6.68 -4.47 -11.76
CA TRP A 158 -8.00 -4.60 -11.16
C TRP A 158 -7.86 -4.82 -9.65
N PRO A 159 -8.36 -3.90 -8.82
CA PRO A 159 -8.31 -4.10 -7.38
C PRO A 159 -9.23 -5.24 -6.95
N ASP A 160 -8.79 -6.04 -6.02
CA ASP A 160 -9.55 -7.12 -5.40
C ASP A 160 -10.32 -6.60 -4.17
N ILE A 161 -9.73 -5.61 -3.48
CA ILE A 161 -10.30 -4.98 -2.28
C ILE A 161 -10.17 -3.46 -2.42
N LEU A 162 -11.19 -2.73 -1.99
CA LEU A 162 -11.19 -1.28 -1.86
C LEU A 162 -11.25 -0.89 -0.39
N VAL A 163 -10.27 -0.11 0.07
CA VAL A 163 -10.31 0.55 1.38
C VAL A 163 -10.66 2.02 1.17
N CYS A 164 -11.88 2.38 1.54
CA CYS A 164 -12.46 3.69 1.28
C CYS A 164 -12.29 4.58 2.52
N ARG A 165 -11.36 5.53 2.48
CA ARG A 165 -11.23 6.55 3.52
C ARG A 165 -12.37 7.55 3.45
N SER A 166 -12.98 7.85 4.59
CA SER A 166 -14.10 8.79 4.68
C SER A 166 -14.22 9.39 6.07
N ASP A 167 -14.74 10.62 6.15
CA ASP A 167 -15.01 11.31 7.42
C ASP A 167 -16.24 10.73 8.14
N TYR A 168 -17.15 10.07 7.40
CA TYR A 168 -18.41 9.55 7.90
C TYR A 168 -18.64 8.11 7.47
N PRO A 169 -19.44 7.34 8.22
CA PRO A 169 -19.76 5.95 7.87
C PRO A 169 -20.36 5.80 6.48
N ILE A 170 -19.95 4.76 5.78
CA ILE A 170 -20.42 4.40 4.44
C ILE A 170 -21.56 3.41 4.60
N ASP A 171 -22.77 3.78 4.13
CA ASP A 171 -23.92 2.90 4.18
C ASP A 171 -23.84 1.75 3.16
N GLU A 172 -24.64 0.71 3.38
CA GLU A 172 -24.67 -0.49 2.54
C GLU A 172 -24.99 -0.19 1.07
N LYS A 173 -25.88 0.78 0.80
CA LYS A 173 -26.23 1.20 -0.57
C LYS A 173 -25.05 1.85 -1.27
N MET A 174 -24.25 2.59 -0.52
CA MET A 174 -23.03 3.21 -1.05
C MET A 174 -21.96 2.14 -1.32
N LYS A 175 -21.78 1.16 -0.43
CA LYS A 175 -20.88 0.00 -0.66
C LYS A 175 -21.31 -0.78 -1.92
N GLU A 176 -22.60 -1.06 -2.08
CA GLU A 176 -23.14 -1.70 -3.29
C GLU A 176 -22.88 -0.90 -4.57
N LYS A 177 -23.14 0.41 -4.51
CA LYS A 177 -22.86 1.30 -5.64
C LYS A 177 -21.37 1.33 -6.01
N ILE A 178 -20.47 1.45 -5.03
CA ILE A 178 -19.03 1.43 -5.28
C ILE A 178 -18.62 0.09 -5.88
N GLY A 179 -19.04 -1.03 -5.28
CA GLY A 179 -18.76 -2.37 -5.78
C GLY A 179 -19.17 -2.56 -7.23
N LEU A 180 -20.41 -2.15 -7.56
CA LEU A 180 -20.93 -2.24 -8.93
C LEU A 180 -20.10 -1.42 -9.93
N PHE A 181 -19.79 -0.15 -9.62
CA PHE A 181 -19.06 0.72 -10.54
C PHE A 181 -17.56 0.40 -10.65
N CYS A 182 -17.00 -0.20 -9.62
CA CYS A 182 -15.59 -0.56 -9.54
C CYS A 182 -15.29 -2.03 -9.87
N ASN A 183 -16.35 -2.82 -10.08
CA ASN A 183 -16.24 -4.27 -10.33
C ASN A 183 -15.53 -5.02 -9.20
N VAL A 184 -15.90 -4.68 -7.96
CA VAL A 184 -15.40 -5.30 -6.73
C VAL A 184 -16.60 -5.85 -5.96
N LYS A 185 -16.46 -6.99 -5.30
CA LYS A 185 -17.53 -7.53 -4.44
C LYS A 185 -17.89 -6.49 -3.37
N LYS A 186 -19.18 -6.40 -3.02
CA LYS A 186 -19.64 -5.46 -1.97
C LYS A 186 -18.91 -5.69 -0.65
N GLU A 187 -18.71 -6.94 -0.29
CA GLU A 187 -18.03 -7.38 0.94
C GLU A 187 -16.54 -7.00 0.97
N HIS A 188 -15.96 -6.66 -0.20
CA HIS A 188 -14.59 -6.18 -0.36
C HIS A 188 -14.51 -4.65 -0.51
N VAL A 189 -15.62 -3.93 -0.30
CA VAL A 189 -15.63 -2.47 -0.19
C VAL A 189 -15.67 -2.11 1.28
N LEU A 190 -14.51 -1.82 1.84
CA LEU A 190 -14.30 -1.61 3.27
C LEU A 190 -14.19 -0.11 3.56
N GLN A 191 -14.75 0.34 4.67
CA GLN A 191 -14.57 1.70 5.11
C GLN A 191 -13.34 1.82 6.02
N ASN A 192 -12.70 2.98 5.97
CA ASN A 192 -11.67 3.38 6.91
C ASN A 192 -11.98 4.81 7.36
N LEU A 193 -12.56 4.94 8.54
CA LEU A 193 -12.89 6.23 9.13
C LEU A 193 -11.65 6.88 9.74
N ASP A 194 -11.71 8.20 9.92
CA ASP A 194 -10.69 8.87 10.70
C ASP A 194 -10.74 8.39 12.15
N ALA A 195 -9.62 7.88 12.64
CA ALA A 195 -9.47 7.36 13.99
C ALA A 195 -8.80 8.41 14.90
N PRO A 196 -9.14 8.49 16.20
CA PRO A 196 -8.46 9.34 17.15
C PRO A 196 -6.96 9.05 17.28
N SER A 197 -6.57 7.79 17.09
CA SER A 197 -5.20 7.31 17.10
C SER A 197 -4.95 6.32 15.96
N LEU A 198 -3.73 6.34 15.40
CA LEU A 198 -3.31 5.33 14.41
C LEU A 198 -3.39 3.90 14.97
N TYR A 199 -3.24 3.75 16.28
CA TYR A 199 -3.29 2.44 16.93
C TYR A 199 -4.70 1.84 17.00
N GLU A 200 -5.76 2.61 16.72
CA GLU A 200 -7.13 2.11 16.62
C GLU A 200 -7.43 1.50 15.24
N VAL A 201 -6.67 1.88 14.21
CA VAL A 201 -6.90 1.44 12.83
C VAL A 201 -6.93 -0.09 12.68
N PRO A 202 -6.04 -0.89 13.32
CA PRO A 202 -6.13 -2.35 13.23
C PRO A 202 -7.45 -2.93 13.74
N ILE A 203 -8.01 -2.37 14.83
CA ILE A 203 -9.31 -2.82 15.35
C ILE A 203 -10.41 -2.48 14.37
N MET A 204 -10.43 -1.25 13.83
CA MET A 204 -11.42 -0.83 12.83
C MET A 204 -11.34 -1.68 11.55
N MET A 205 -10.15 -2.04 11.11
CA MET A 205 -9.98 -2.88 9.93
C MET A 205 -10.40 -4.33 10.17
N GLU A 206 -10.25 -4.83 11.41
CA GLU A 206 -10.77 -6.15 11.79
C GLU A 206 -12.31 -6.15 11.83
N GLU A 207 -12.93 -5.09 12.37
CA GLU A 207 -14.39 -4.91 12.35
C GLU A 207 -14.96 -4.85 10.92
N GLU A 208 -14.20 -4.30 9.98
CA GLU A 208 -14.52 -4.29 8.54
C GLU A 208 -14.11 -5.59 7.82
N HIS A 209 -13.60 -6.60 8.54
CA HIS A 209 -13.19 -7.90 8.00
C HIS A 209 -12.10 -7.85 6.93
N LEU A 210 -11.15 -6.90 7.02
CA LEU A 210 -10.05 -6.78 6.05
C LEU A 210 -9.21 -8.06 5.98
N ALA A 211 -8.83 -8.62 7.13
CA ALA A 211 -8.04 -9.84 7.18
C ALA A 211 -8.77 -11.01 6.50
N GLN A 212 -10.06 -11.16 6.74
CA GLN A 212 -10.89 -12.18 6.12
C GLN A 212 -10.97 -12.00 4.59
N ALA A 213 -11.20 -10.76 4.11
CA ALA A 213 -11.25 -10.46 2.68
C ALA A 213 -9.91 -10.77 1.97
N VAL A 214 -8.78 -10.44 2.59
CA VAL A 214 -7.43 -10.77 2.09
C VAL A 214 -7.23 -12.29 2.01
N CYS A 215 -7.53 -13.00 3.11
CA CYS A 215 -7.40 -14.46 3.16
C CYS A 215 -8.30 -15.16 2.15
N GLU A 216 -9.53 -14.67 1.95
CA GLU A 216 -10.45 -15.17 0.91
C GLU A 216 -9.85 -15.02 -0.49
N CYS A 217 -9.33 -13.84 -0.80
CA CYS A 217 -8.72 -13.57 -2.11
C CYS A 217 -7.47 -14.43 -2.38
N LEU A 218 -6.68 -14.73 -1.34
CA LEU A 218 -5.45 -15.53 -1.43
C LEU A 218 -5.67 -17.03 -1.15
N ASN A 219 -6.91 -17.46 -0.94
CA ASN A 219 -7.24 -18.85 -0.55
C ASN A 219 -6.46 -19.34 0.68
N LEU A 220 -6.27 -18.46 1.65
CA LEU A 220 -5.58 -18.75 2.91
C LEU A 220 -6.57 -19.02 4.03
N PRO A 221 -6.23 -19.85 5.02
CA PRO A 221 -7.02 -19.95 6.25
C PRO A 221 -6.98 -18.60 6.99
N CYS A 222 -8.13 -18.18 7.52
CA CYS A 222 -8.25 -16.96 8.31
C CYS A 222 -8.70 -17.33 9.74
N PRO A 223 -7.78 -17.68 10.64
CA PRO A 223 -8.12 -17.86 12.04
C PRO A 223 -8.51 -16.51 12.67
N GLU A 224 -9.37 -16.54 13.68
CA GLU A 224 -9.67 -15.34 14.45
C GLU A 224 -8.41 -14.78 15.11
N PRO A 225 -8.13 -13.47 14.94
CA PRO A 225 -6.95 -12.86 15.54
C PRO A 225 -7.16 -12.69 17.06
N ASN A 226 -6.09 -12.89 17.83
CA ASN A 226 -6.08 -12.51 19.24
C ASN A 226 -5.61 -11.04 19.35
N LEU A 227 -6.56 -10.15 19.61
CA LEU A 227 -6.31 -8.70 19.75
C LEU A 227 -6.44 -8.21 21.21
N GLU A 228 -6.44 -9.11 22.20
CA GLU A 228 -6.65 -8.72 23.62
C GLU A 228 -5.54 -7.80 24.14
N ASP A 229 -4.27 -8.14 23.87
CA ASP A 229 -3.14 -7.30 24.27
C ASP A 229 -3.15 -5.95 23.58
N TRP A 230 -3.57 -5.92 22.31
CA TRP A 230 -3.71 -4.68 21.55
C TRP A 230 -4.83 -3.79 22.12
N LYS A 231 -5.97 -4.36 22.44
CA LYS A 231 -7.08 -3.63 23.08
C LYS A 231 -6.69 -3.08 24.43
N LYS A 232 -5.95 -3.87 25.24
CA LYS A 232 -5.44 -3.41 26.53
C LYS A 232 -4.46 -2.24 26.37
N MET A 233 -3.56 -2.30 25.38
CA MET A 233 -2.67 -1.17 25.06
C MET A 233 -3.46 0.09 24.69
N LEU A 234 -4.56 -0.02 23.95
CA LEU A 234 -5.43 1.11 23.63
C LEU A 234 -6.14 1.67 24.88
N GLU A 235 -6.58 0.82 25.79
CA GLU A 235 -7.15 1.25 27.09
C GLU A 235 -6.13 2.07 27.89
N ASP A 236 -4.89 1.58 28.00
CA ASP A 236 -3.80 2.27 28.67
C ASP A 236 -3.44 3.60 27.97
N LEU A 237 -3.53 3.67 26.63
CA LEU A 237 -3.31 4.89 25.88
C LEU A 237 -4.40 5.95 26.14
N HIS A 238 -5.66 5.54 26.29
CA HIS A 238 -6.78 6.44 26.56
C HIS A 238 -6.88 6.87 28.04
N HIS A 239 -6.36 6.04 28.94
CA HIS A 239 -6.40 6.25 30.39
C HIS A 239 -5.01 6.14 31.01
N PRO A 240 -4.05 7.03 30.64
CA PRO A 240 -2.71 6.96 31.15
C PRO A 240 -2.70 7.11 32.69
N THR A 241 -2.15 6.14 33.37
CA THR A 241 -1.97 6.18 34.84
C THR A 241 -0.72 6.95 35.23
N SER A 242 -0.74 8.30 35.15
CA SER A 242 0.28 9.31 35.50
C SER A 242 1.28 9.67 34.43
#